data_d974386044fd38680cac00d5841c1e7c
#
_entry.id   d974386044fd38680cac00d5841c1e7c
#
_cell.length_a   1.000
_cell.length_b   1.000
_cell.length_c   1.000
_cell.angle_alpha   90.00
_cell.angle_beta   90.00
_cell.angle_gamma   90.00
#
_symmetry.space_group_name_H-M   'P 1'
#
loop_
_entity.id
_entity.type
_entity.pdbx_description
1 polymer ?
#
loop_
_entity_poly.entity_id
_entity_poly.type
_entity_poly.pdbx_seq_one_letter_code
_entity_poly.pdbx_strand_id
1 'polypeptide(L)'
;MKSHHCATVTSRLIIVAFIFICSGVLATARSARLRADRKQASHAAPSKATLATKITTPEPAMPFRTGEILNYRVAWAIFPNAAALQMIVVERRNLLGWQTWHFRASAHSENPARTLFEVDDQFDSYTDTTTLESHQYELYLSEMGSKQNEVLHLIPVGQSSRGTVAPVLVQPGTRDPLGAFYALRAVDWQRTPEFRAPVYDGSDLYEVRARQEAASEAVAVDAGNFQATKISLRLFEYGKEVPHTGFLVWFAHDAACTPVLVLAEMPVGNVRVELAAAPR
;
A
#
# COMPACT_ATOMS: atom_id res chain seq x y z
N MET A 1 -13.46 -10.16 37.15
CA MET A 1 -14.03 -9.90 35.87
C MET A 1 -12.99 -9.17 34.99
N LYS A 2 -12.11 -9.92 34.38
CA LYS A 2 -11.08 -9.44 33.42
C LYS A 2 -10.90 -10.57 32.41
N SER A 3 -11.44 -10.42 31.21
CA SER A 3 -10.99 -11.14 30.01
C SER A 3 -12.05 -11.06 28.91
N HIS A 4 -12.02 -10.02 28.08
CA HIS A 4 -12.68 -10.01 26.76
C HIS A 4 -12.04 -8.99 25.79
N HIS A 5 -10.79 -8.52 26.04
CA HIS A 5 -10.17 -7.50 25.19
C HIS A 5 -9.03 -8.01 24.29
N CYS A 6 -8.79 -9.34 24.24
CA CYS A 6 -7.63 -9.86 23.50
C CYS A 6 -7.95 -10.37 22.08
N ALA A 7 -9.21 -10.64 21.74
CA ALA A 7 -9.55 -11.32 20.49
C ALA A 7 -9.72 -10.41 19.27
N THR A 8 -10.02 -9.11 19.46
CA THR A 8 -10.33 -8.18 18.35
C THR A 8 -9.08 -7.54 17.73
N VAL A 9 -7.97 -7.50 18.45
CA VAL A 9 -6.70 -6.93 17.98
C VAL A 9 -5.98 -7.86 16.99
N THR A 10 -6.22 -9.17 17.09
CA THR A 10 -5.47 -10.18 16.34
C THR A 10 -5.89 -10.32 14.89
N SER A 11 -7.14 -10.03 14.54
CA SER A 11 -7.68 -10.28 13.19
C SER A 11 -7.19 -9.28 12.14
N ARG A 12 -7.06 -8.01 12.51
CA ARG A 12 -6.58 -6.96 11.59
C ARG A 12 -5.08 -7.02 11.30
N LEU A 13 -4.30 -7.67 12.16
CA LEU A 13 -2.85 -7.77 12.06
C LEU A 13 -2.37 -8.74 10.97
N ILE A 14 -3.16 -9.74 10.59
CA ILE A 14 -2.72 -10.85 9.72
C ILE A 14 -2.74 -10.48 8.23
N ILE A 15 -3.70 -9.68 7.80
CA ILE A 15 -3.88 -9.32 6.39
C ILE A 15 -3.09 -8.08 6.02
N VAL A 16 -2.94 -7.20 6.98
CA VAL A 16 -2.20 -5.94 6.85
C VAL A 16 -0.69 -6.18 6.70
N ALA A 17 -0.16 -7.29 7.20
CA ALA A 17 1.22 -7.70 6.94
C ALA A 17 1.52 -7.82 5.44
N PHE A 18 0.49 -7.97 4.62
CA PHE A 18 0.64 -8.19 3.20
C PHE A 18 0.65 -6.90 2.38
N ILE A 19 -0.11 -5.88 2.77
CA ILE A 19 -0.22 -4.60 2.04
C ILE A 19 0.37 -3.43 2.86
N PHE A 20 1.21 -3.67 3.86
CA PHE A 20 1.71 -2.68 4.78
C PHE A 20 0.71 -2.14 5.82
N ILE A 21 0.60 -2.83 6.94
CA ILE A 21 0.46 -2.26 8.26
C ILE A 21 -0.72 -1.36 8.58
N CYS A 22 -1.23 -1.74 9.67
CA CYS A 22 -1.91 -1.03 10.71
C CYS A 22 -3.41 -0.91 10.68
N SER A 23 -3.96 -1.66 11.56
CA SER A 23 -5.07 -1.17 12.36
C SER A 23 -4.89 -1.71 13.78
N GLY A 24 -4.04 -1.11 14.53
CA GLY A 24 -4.03 -1.22 15.98
C GLY A 24 -4.95 -0.14 16.54
N VAL A 25 -5.77 -0.53 17.53
CA VAL A 25 -6.48 0.32 18.46
C VAL A 25 -7.81 0.91 18.01
N LEU A 26 -8.84 0.38 18.60
CA LEU A 26 -10.14 1.03 18.78
C LEU A 26 -9.97 2.46 19.33
N ALA A 27 -9.99 3.43 18.44
CA ALA A 27 -10.16 4.81 18.82
C ALA A 27 -11.66 5.06 19.07
N THR A 28 -12.02 5.24 20.34
CA THR A 28 -13.29 5.82 20.73
C THR A 28 -13.44 7.18 20.06
N ALA A 29 -14.47 7.30 19.22
CA ALA A 29 -14.83 8.53 18.56
C ALA A 29 -14.95 9.70 19.55
N ARG A 30 -14.05 10.66 19.48
CA ARG A 30 -14.21 11.99 20.03
C ARG A 30 -14.33 12.96 18.86
N SER A 31 -15.57 13.28 18.54
CA SER A 31 -15.92 14.36 17.60
C SER A 31 -15.44 15.70 18.15
N ALA A 32 -14.35 16.23 17.62
CA ALA A 32 -13.98 17.63 17.80
C ALA A 32 -14.53 18.43 16.62
N ARG A 33 -15.65 19.14 16.84
CA ARG A 33 -16.18 20.15 15.91
C ARG A 33 -15.25 21.36 15.91
N LEU A 34 -14.48 21.55 14.86
CA LEU A 34 -13.85 22.84 14.57
C LEU A 34 -14.78 23.69 13.72
N ARG A 35 -15.22 24.81 14.29
CA ARG A 35 -15.93 25.87 13.59
C ARG A 35 -14.96 26.57 12.63
N ALA A 36 -15.29 26.57 11.34
CA ALA A 36 -14.59 27.38 10.35
C ALA A 36 -15.19 28.79 10.33
N ASP A 37 -14.37 29.77 10.63
CA ASP A 37 -14.66 31.18 10.37
C ASP A 37 -14.49 31.50 8.88
N ARG A 38 -15.56 32.03 8.32
CA ARG A 38 -15.70 32.44 6.92
C ARG A 38 -15.17 33.87 6.77
N LYS A 39 -13.99 34.05 6.14
CA LYS A 39 -13.58 35.36 5.63
C LYS A 39 -13.54 35.35 4.10
N GLN A 40 -14.36 36.20 3.55
CA GLN A 40 -14.57 36.51 2.16
C GLN A 40 -13.39 37.32 1.61
N ALA A 41 -12.82 36.95 0.47
CA ALA A 41 -11.88 37.78 -0.28
C ALA A 41 -12.16 37.70 -1.78
N SER A 42 -12.57 38.77 -2.28
CA SER A 42 -12.42 39.55 -3.51
C SER A 42 -11.95 38.89 -4.81
N HIS A 43 -12.74 39.19 -5.87
CA HIS A 43 -12.50 38.90 -7.29
C HIS A 43 -11.22 39.56 -7.81
N ALA A 44 -10.42 38.78 -8.55
CA ALA A 44 -9.43 39.28 -9.51
C ALA A 44 -9.73 38.70 -10.91
N ALA A 45 -9.65 39.59 -11.90
CA ALA A 45 -10.02 39.36 -13.30
C ALA A 45 -9.09 38.39 -14.06
N PRO A 46 -9.52 37.76 -15.18
CA PRO A 46 -8.75 36.76 -15.86
C PRO A 46 -7.62 37.37 -16.70
N SER A 47 -6.40 36.93 -16.42
CA SER A 47 -5.23 37.19 -17.26
C SER A 47 -5.23 36.24 -18.46
N LYS A 48 -4.93 36.77 -19.65
CA LYS A 48 -4.85 36.04 -20.90
C LYS A 48 -3.82 34.90 -20.82
N ALA A 49 -4.28 33.68 -21.08
CA ALA A 49 -3.43 32.49 -21.13
C ALA A 49 -2.54 32.55 -22.39
N THR A 50 -1.25 32.71 -22.20
CA THR A 50 -0.24 32.43 -23.22
C THR A 50 -0.19 30.91 -23.41
N LEU A 51 -0.35 30.43 -24.65
CA LEU A 51 -0.16 29.02 -25.01
C LEU A 51 1.28 28.62 -24.76
N ALA A 52 1.54 28.07 -23.59
CA ALA A 52 2.81 27.41 -23.29
C ALA A 52 2.84 26.08 -24.06
N THR A 53 3.77 25.94 -24.96
CA THR A 53 4.10 24.67 -25.63
C THR A 53 4.41 23.66 -24.53
N LYS A 54 3.56 22.64 -24.40
CA LYS A 54 3.69 21.59 -23.41
C LYS A 54 4.92 20.76 -23.78
N ILE A 55 6.06 21.04 -23.14
CA ILE A 55 7.24 20.15 -23.19
C ILE A 55 6.79 18.86 -22.50
N THR A 56 6.47 17.85 -23.30
CA THR A 56 6.14 16.52 -22.77
C THR A 56 7.45 15.88 -22.31
N THR A 57 7.77 16.03 -21.05
CA THR A 57 8.84 15.22 -20.43
C THR A 57 8.45 13.75 -20.62
N PRO A 58 9.34 12.88 -21.14
CA PRO A 58 9.04 11.47 -21.26
C PRO A 58 8.62 10.92 -19.90
N GLU A 59 7.47 10.24 -19.85
CA GLU A 59 7.01 9.59 -18.65
C GLU A 59 8.01 8.48 -18.25
N PRO A 60 8.42 8.37 -16.97
CA PRO A 60 9.37 7.35 -16.57
C PRO A 60 8.82 5.96 -16.90
N ALA A 61 9.69 5.10 -17.43
CA ALA A 61 9.34 3.71 -17.68
C ALA A 61 9.16 2.99 -16.34
N MET A 62 7.93 2.55 -16.04
CA MET A 62 7.65 1.75 -14.85
C MET A 62 7.97 0.27 -15.10
N PRO A 63 8.41 -0.48 -14.07
CA PRO A 63 8.75 -1.90 -14.22
C PRO A 63 7.52 -2.81 -14.33
N PHE A 64 6.32 -2.26 -14.25
CA PHE A 64 5.04 -2.97 -14.36
C PHE A 64 4.19 -2.41 -15.50
N ARG A 65 3.21 -3.18 -15.95
CA ARG A 65 2.33 -2.83 -17.06
C ARG A 65 0.87 -3.15 -16.76
N THR A 66 -0.05 -2.45 -17.40
CA THR A 66 -1.47 -2.80 -17.37
C THR A 66 -1.70 -4.24 -17.76
N GLY A 67 -2.55 -4.93 -17.00
CA GLY A 67 -2.86 -6.34 -17.17
C GLY A 67 -1.89 -7.30 -16.49
N GLU A 68 -0.85 -6.80 -15.80
CA GLU A 68 0.01 -7.65 -14.98
C GLU A 68 -0.80 -8.27 -13.84
N ILE A 69 -0.67 -9.58 -13.65
CA ILE A 69 -1.29 -10.35 -12.57
C ILE A 69 -0.22 -11.15 -11.85
N LEU A 70 -0.11 -10.93 -10.55
CA LEU A 70 0.78 -11.65 -9.64
C LEU A 70 -0.06 -12.43 -8.64
N ASN A 71 0.15 -13.74 -8.55
CA ASN A 71 -0.55 -14.62 -7.61
C ASN A 71 0.43 -15.12 -6.56
N TYR A 72 0.03 -15.02 -5.30
CA TYR A 72 0.86 -15.40 -4.17
C TYR A 72 0.17 -16.40 -3.26
N ARG A 73 0.97 -17.28 -2.68
CA ARG A 73 0.61 -18.12 -1.56
C ARG A 73 1.08 -17.45 -0.26
N VAL A 74 0.21 -17.45 0.73
CA VAL A 74 0.50 -16.91 2.07
C VAL A 74 0.58 -18.05 3.05
N ALA A 75 1.75 -18.21 3.70
CA ALA A 75 1.92 -19.07 4.85
C ALA A 75 1.92 -18.21 6.14
N TRP A 76 1.27 -18.71 7.19
CA TRP A 76 1.20 -18.03 8.48
C TRP A 76 1.27 -19.05 9.62
N ALA A 77 2.20 -18.83 10.53
CA ALA A 77 2.45 -19.71 11.69
C ALA A 77 2.60 -21.17 11.25
N ILE A 78 1.65 -22.04 11.61
CA ILE A 78 1.64 -23.47 11.27
C ILE A 78 0.90 -23.78 9.97
N PHE A 79 0.27 -22.79 9.32
CA PHE A 79 -0.52 -22.98 8.12
C PHE A 79 0.32 -22.64 6.88
N PRO A 80 0.77 -23.64 6.09
CA PRO A 80 1.57 -23.39 4.90
C PRO A 80 0.77 -22.73 3.76
N ASN A 81 -0.55 -22.88 3.78
CA ASN A 81 -1.52 -22.26 2.85
C ASN A 81 -2.60 -21.55 3.68
N ALA A 82 -2.24 -20.45 4.33
CA ALA A 82 -3.18 -19.70 5.17
C ALA A 82 -4.14 -18.85 4.33
N ALA A 83 -3.64 -18.29 3.23
CA ALA A 83 -4.41 -17.46 2.31
C ALA A 83 -3.78 -17.46 0.92
N ALA A 84 -4.58 -17.09 -0.08
CA ALA A 84 -4.13 -16.66 -1.40
C ALA A 84 -4.27 -15.15 -1.53
N LEU A 85 -3.30 -14.54 -2.24
CA LEU A 85 -3.34 -13.13 -2.58
C LEU A 85 -3.10 -12.96 -4.07
N GLN A 86 -3.84 -12.05 -4.67
CA GLN A 86 -3.63 -11.61 -6.04
C GLN A 86 -3.37 -10.10 -6.07
N MET A 87 -2.36 -9.69 -6.84
CA MET A 87 -2.09 -8.29 -7.15
C MET A 87 -2.22 -8.06 -8.65
N ILE A 88 -2.89 -6.97 -9.03
CA ILE A 88 -3.19 -6.65 -10.42
C ILE A 88 -2.85 -5.18 -10.70
N VAL A 89 -2.17 -4.94 -11.82
CA VAL A 89 -2.12 -3.62 -12.44
C VAL A 89 -3.32 -3.52 -13.38
N VAL A 90 -4.42 -2.93 -12.90
CA VAL A 90 -5.70 -2.99 -13.59
C VAL A 90 -5.69 -2.18 -14.88
N GLU A 91 -5.38 -0.89 -14.77
CA GLU A 91 -5.41 0.05 -15.89
C GLU A 91 -4.67 1.36 -15.57
N ARG A 92 -4.52 2.19 -16.61
CA ARG A 92 -4.29 3.62 -16.46
C ARG A 92 -5.59 4.35 -16.75
N ARG A 93 -5.96 5.30 -15.91
CA ARG A 93 -7.18 6.08 -16.10
C ARG A 93 -7.05 7.52 -15.64
N ASN A 94 -7.95 8.36 -16.10
CA ASN A 94 -8.12 9.69 -15.53
C ASN A 94 -9.08 9.59 -14.35
N LEU A 95 -8.60 9.91 -13.15
CA LEU A 95 -9.40 9.99 -11.94
C LEU A 95 -9.42 11.45 -11.46
N LEU A 96 -10.58 12.09 -11.48
CA LEU A 96 -10.77 13.49 -11.04
C LEU A 96 -9.78 14.48 -11.67
N GLY A 97 -9.33 14.23 -12.91
CA GLY A 97 -8.38 15.06 -13.63
C GLY A 97 -6.91 14.69 -13.44
N TRP A 98 -6.62 13.65 -12.67
CA TRP A 98 -5.28 13.08 -12.50
C TRP A 98 -5.11 11.85 -13.39
N GLN A 99 -3.97 11.73 -14.07
CA GLN A 99 -3.59 10.49 -14.75
C GLN A 99 -3.08 9.52 -13.68
N THR A 100 -3.76 8.39 -13.51
CA THR A 100 -3.47 7.45 -12.44
C THR A 100 -3.22 6.04 -12.96
N TRP A 101 -2.34 5.32 -12.26
CA TRP A 101 -2.35 3.87 -12.22
C TRP A 101 -3.45 3.40 -11.28
N HIS A 102 -4.18 2.36 -11.65
CA HIS A 102 -5.07 1.63 -10.78
C HIS A 102 -4.45 0.28 -10.45
N PHE A 103 -4.06 0.11 -9.20
CA PHE A 103 -3.59 -1.16 -8.65
C PHE A 103 -4.69 -1.79 -7.80
N ARG A 104 -4.78 -3.11 -7.83
CA ARG A 104 -5.68 -3.88 -6.98
C ARG A 104 -4.92 -4.99 -6.29
N ALA A 105 -5.23 -5.22 -5.02
CA ALA A 105 -4.83 -6.40 -4.28
C ALA A 105 -6.08 -7.04 -3.66
N SER A 106 -6.20 -8.37 -3.78
CA SER A 106 -7.30 -9.14 -3.19
C SER A 106 -6.73 -10.32 -2.43
N ALA A 107 -7.16 -10.50 -1.19
CA ALA A 107 -6.73 -11.58 -0.32
C ALA A 107 -7.92 -12.37 0.19
N HIS A 108 -7.81 -13.69 0.19
CA HIS A 108 -8.79 -14.55 0.81
C HIS A 108 -8.09 -15.67 1.60
N SER A 109 -8.60 -15.95 2.79
CA SER A 109 -8.08 -17.04 3.62
C SER A 109 -8.52 -18.39 3.07
N GLU A 110 -7.66 -19.41 3.25
CA GLU A 110 -7.90 -20.78 2.80
C GLU A 110 -8.04 -21.75 3.99
N ASN A 111 -8.70 -22.89 3.74
CA ASN A 111 -8.81 -23.93 4.78
C ASN A 111 -7.48 -24.65 4.99
N PRO A 112 -7.11 -25.00 6.24
CA PRO A 112 -7.93 -24.90 7.46
C PRO A 112 -7.86 -23.53 8.17
N ALA A 113 -6.96 -22.61 7.78
CA ALA A 113 -6.81 -21.32 8.44
C ALA A 113 -8.10 -20.49 8.42
N ARG A 114 -8.89 -20.56 7.32
CA ARG A 114 -10.17 -19.86 7.15
C ARG A 114 -11.17 -20.15 8.27
N THR A 115 -11.16 -21.34 8.83
CA THR A 115 -12.05 -21.69 9.97
C THR A 115 -11.76 -20.89 11.24
N LEU A 116 -10.50 -20.39 11.37
CA LEU A 116 -10.06 -19.56 12.51
C LEU A 116 -10.11 -18.06 12.16
N PHE A 117 -9.81 -17.73 10.90
CA PHE A 117 -9.70 -16.35 10.41
C PHE A 117 -10.29 -16.28 9.01
N GLU A 118 -11.57 -16.00 8.93
CA GLU A 118 -12.26 -15.76 7.66
C GLU A 118 -11.95 -14.35 7.17
N VAL A 119 -11.38 -14.27 5.97
CA VAL A 119 -10.99 -13.02 5.34
C VAL A 119 -11.25 -13.08 3.86
N ASP A 120 -11.89 -12.04 3.33
CA ASP A 120 -12.10 -11.77 1.91
C ASP A 120 -11.98 -10.25 1.70
N ASP A 121 -10.74 -9.78 1.50
CA ASP A 121 -10.45 -8.35 1.43
C ASP A 121 -10.01 -7.94 0.03
N GLN A 122 -10.34 -6.71 -0.34
CA GLN A 122 -9.85 -6.06 -1.55
C GLN A 122 -9.40 -4.64 -1.24
N PHE A 123 -8.32 -4.24 -1.88
CA PHE A 123 -7.74 -2.91 -1.81
C PHE A 123 -7.52 -2.39 -3.23
N ASP A 124 -7.97 -1.17 -3.49
CA ASP A 124 -7.74 -0.48 -4.75
C ASP A 124 -6.97 0.82 -4.48
N SER A 125 -5.85 1.01 -5.18
CA SER A 125 -4.99 2.18 -5.09
C SER A 125 -4.95 2.91 -6.42
N TYR A 126 -5.13 4.22 -6.38
CA TYR A 126 -5.05 5.10 -7.55
C TYR A 126 -3.92 6.09 -7.34
N THR A 127 -2.79 5.85 -8.00
CA THR A 127 -1.56 6.63 -7.84
C THR A 127 -1.24 7.45 -9.08
N ASP A 128 -0.60 8.59 -8.90
CA ASP A 128 -0.06 9.38 -10.01
C ASP A 128 0.86 8.54 -10.91
N THR A 129 0.77 8.70 -12.23
CA THR A 129 1.51 7.86 -13.18
C THR A 129 3.01 8.09 -13.16
N THR A 130 3.48 9.19 -12.59
CA THR A 130 4.89 9.59 -12.56
C THR A 130 5.52 9.47 -11.19
N THR A 131 4.85 9.99 -10.16
CA THR A 131 5.37 10.06 -8.80
C THR A 131 4.97 8.88 -7.92
N LEU A 132 3.93 8.15 -8.31
CA LEU A 132 3.27 7.09 -7.53
C LEU A 132 2.75 7.60 -6.18
N GLU A 133 2.47 8.91 -6.05
CA GLU A 133 1.71 9.46 -4.93
C GLU A 133 0.25 9.04 -5.06
N SER A 134 -0.39 8.68 -3.95
CA SER A 134 -1.77 8.21 -3.98
C SER A 134 -2.76 9.37 -3.99
N HIS A 135 -3.74 9.27 -4.89
CA HIS A 135 -4.87 10.19 -4.97
C HIS A 135 -6.15 9.61 -4.37
N GLN A 136 -6.31 8.29 -4.45
CA GLN A 136 -7.44 7.59 -3.85
C GLN A 136 -7.01 6.22 -3.39
N TYR A 137 -7.52 5.80 -2.25
CA TYR A 137 -7.36 4.47 -1.70
C TYR A 137 -8.73 3.93 -1.27
N GLU A 138 -9.06 2.71 -1.67
CA GLU A 138 -10.33 2.06 -1.37
C GLU A 138 -10.06 0.77 -0.62
N LEU A 139 -10.81 0.58 0.46
CA LEU A 139 -10.73 -0.61 1.31
C LEU A 139 -12.10 -1.28 1.30
N TYR A 140 -12.13 -2.56 0.94
CA TYR A 140 -13.29 -3.43 1.00
C TYR A 140 -12.92 -4.62 1.86
N LEU A 141 -13.23 -4.53 3.15
CA LEU A 141 -12.83 -5.51 4.15
C LEU A 141 -14.02 -6.41 4.48
N SER A 142 -13.80 -7.72 4.50
CA SER A 142 -14.77 -8.72 4.92
C SER A 142 -14.07 -9.74 5.81
N GLU A 143 -14.07 -9.49 7.12
CA GLU A 143 -13.34 -10.25 8.12
C GLU A 143 -14.26 -10.79 9.20
N MET A 144 -14.23 -12.10 9.46
CA MET A 144 -14.96 -12.73 10.54
C MET A 144 -16.45 -12.33 10.61
N GLY A 145 -17.09 -12.19 9.44
CA GLY A 145 -18.49 -11.76 9.32
C GLY A 145 -18.73 -10.25 9.45
N SER A 146 -17.71 -9.45 9.73
CA SER A 146 -17.78 -7.98 9.69
C SER A 146 -17.43 -7.48 8.30
N LYS A 147 -18.15 -6.45 7.81
CA LYS A 147 -17.86 -5.79 6.53
C LYS A 147 -17.65 -4.32 6.74
N GLN A 148 -16.60 -3.79 6.13
CA GLN A 148 -16.27 -2.36 6.11
C GLN A 148 -15.85 -1.97 4.70
N ASN A 149 -16.45 -0.89 4.18
CA ASN A 149 -16.05 -0.30 2.90
C ASN A 149 -15.71 1.16 3.14
N GLU A 150 -14.56 1.58 2.65
CA GLU A 150 -14.07 2.95 2.78
C GLU A 150 -13.43 3.42 1.48
N VAL A 151 -13.66 4.69 1.14
CA VAL A 151 -13.03 5.38 0.01
C VAL A 151 -12.38 6.63 0.54
N LEU A 152 -11.05 6.70 0.42
CA LEU A 152 -10.22 7.78 0.93
C LEU A 152 -9.66 8.60 -0.23
N HIS A 153 -9.97 9.90 -0.27
CA HIS A 153 -9.36 10.84 -1.21
C HIS A 153 -8.18 11.53 -0.52
N LEU A 154 -6.97 11.21 -0.95
CA LEU A 154 -5.72 11.75 -0.39
C LEU A 154 -5.34 13.03 -1.13
N ILE A 155 -5.36 14.15 -0.43
CA ILE A 155 -5.06 15.46 -1.03
C ILE A 155 -3.88 16.09 -0.28
N PRO A 156 -2.77 16.40 -0.96
CA PRO A 156 -1.67 17.14 -0.35
C PRO A 156 -2.12 18.47 0.22
N VAL A 157 -1.63 18.83 1.40
CA VAL A 157 -1.90 20.12 2.03
C VAL A 157 -1.56 21.26 1.06
N GLY A 158 -2.49 22.19 0.87
CA GLY A 158 -2.36 23.32 -0.06
C GLY A 158 -2.93 23.06 -1.45
N GLN A 159 -3.40 21.85 -1.74
CA GLN A 159 -4.13 21.55 -2.98
C GLN A 159 -5.65 21.56 -2.75
N SER A 160 -6.39 21.80 -3.83
CA SER A 160 -7.86 21.80 -3.79
C SER A 160 -8.42 20.41 -4.08
N SER A 161 -9.36 19.96 -3.26
CA SER A 161 -10.12 18.75 -3.52
C SER A 161 -10.96 18.87 -4.80
N ARG A 162 -11.02 17.78 -5.57
CA ARG A 162 -11.85 17.62 -6.76
C ARG A 162 -12.75 16.41 -6.55
N GLY A 163 -13.93 16.61 -6.01
CA GLY A 163 -14.86 15.49 -5.77
C GLY A 163 -15.83 15.79 -4.65
N THR A 164 -16.73 14.86 -4.41
CA THR A 164 -17.80 14.98 -3.40
C THR A 164 -17.44 14.33 -2.06
N VAL A 165 -16.44 13.45 -2.03
CA VAL A 165 -15.96 12.81 -0.82
C VAL A 165 -15.06 13.78 -0.04
N ALA A 166 -15.22 13.84 1.28
CA ALA A 166 -14.38 14.65 2.12
C ALA A 166 -12.90 14.21 2.01
N PRO A 167 -11.96 15.14 1.71
CA PRO A 167 -10.58 14.76 1.52
C PRO A 167 -9.88 14.48 2.85
N VAL A 168 -8.96 13.52 2.82
CA VAL A 168 -7.93 13.34 3.83
C VAL A 168 -6.73 14.21 3.45
N LEU A 169 -6.42 15.20 4.28
CA LEU A 169 -5.28 16.08 4.03
C LEU A 169 -3.99 15.38 4.46
N VAL A 170 -3.10 15.19 3.50
CA VAL A 170 -1.80 14.50 3.70
C VAL A 170 -0.63 15.40 3.29
N GLN A 171 0.57 15.06 3.75
CA GLN A 171 1.78 15.74 3.26
C GLN A 171 2.08 15.31 1.80
N PRO A 172 2.75 16.16 1.00
CA PRO A 172 3.19 15.78 -0.34
C PRO A 172 4.04 14.50 -0.32
N GLY A 173 3.91 13.67 -1.34
CA GLY A 173 4.64 12.41 -1.42
C GLY A 173 3.96 11.24 -0.70
N THR A 174 2.81 11.46 -0.05
CA THR A 174 2.09 10.41 0.67
C THR A 174 1.55 9.37 -0.30
N ARG A 175 1.71 8.12 0.09
CA ARG A 175 1.17 6.94 -0.60
C ARG A 175 0.23 6.18 0.33
N ASP A 176 -0.71 5.44 -0.25
CA ASP A 176 -1.34 4.33 0.44
C ASP A 176 -0.40 3.10 0.48
N PRO A 177 -0.68 2.07 1.27
CA PRO A 177 0.19 0.90 1.38
C PRO A 177 0.47 0.18 0.05
N LEU A 178 -0.56 0.03 -0.80
CA LEU A 178 -0.41 -0.65 -2.09
C LEU A 178 0.39 0.22 -3.08
N GLY A 179 0.12 1.52 -3.13
CA GLY A 179 0.88 2.49 -3.91
C GLY A 179 2.35 2.56 -3.47
N ALA A 180 2.63 2.49 -2.17
CA ALA A 180 3.99 2.43 -1.63
C ALA A 180 4.73 1.17 -2.06
N PHE A 181 4.05 0.01 -2.08
CA PHE A 181 4.62 -1.24 -2.55
C PHE A 181 5.02 -1.18 -4.04
N TYR A 182 4.15 -0.62 -4.90
CA TYR A 182 4.48 -0.42 -6.30
C TYR A 182 5.58 0.65 -6.49
N ALA A 183 5.66 1.66 -5.63
CA ALA A 183 6.75 2.62 -5.65
C ALA A 183 8.11 1.96 -5.32
N LEU A 184 8.16 1.02 -4.37
CA LEU A 184 9.37 0.25 -4.05
C LEU A 184 9.86 -0.59 -5.24
N ARG A 185 8.94 -1.13 -6.07
CA ARG A 185 9.29 -1.85 -7.30
C ARG A 185 9.94 -0.95 -8.34
N ALA A 186 9.60 0.35 -8.34
CA ALA A 186 10.10 1.33 -9.29
C ALA A 186 11.43 1.98 -8.87
N VAL A 187 11.95 1.66 -7.67
CA VAL A 187 13.24 2.16 -7.19
C VAL A 187 14.39 1.48 -7.93
N ASP A 188 15.31 2.27 -8.46
CA ASP A 188 16.61 1.77 -8.93
C ASP A 188 17.51 1.49 -7.72
N TRP A 189 17.41 0.30 -7.16
CA TRP A 189 18.16 -0.10 -5.97
C TRP A 189 19.68 -0.14 -6.16
N GLN A 190 20.17 -0.16 -7.38
CA GLN A 190 21.61 -0.07 -7.65
C GLN A 190 22.14 1.34 -7.42
N ARG A 191 21.30 2.35 -7.67
CA ARG A 191 21.68 3.77 -7.52
C ARG A 191 21.16 4.38 -6.22
N THR A 192 20.05 3.88 -5.70
CA THR A 192 19.35 4.41 -4.54
C THR A 192 19.18 3.30 -3.50
N PRO A 193 20.17 3.07 -2.61
CA PRO A 193 20.12 1.97 -1.65
C PRO A 193 19.15 2.19 -0.49
N GLU A 194 18.59 3.38 -0.37
CA GLU A 194 17.58 3.74 0.64
C GLU A 194 16.39 4.44 -0.01
N PHE A 195 15.20 4.17 0.49
CA PHE A 195 13.97 4.82 0.10
C PHE A 195 13.18 5.21 1.35
N ARG A 196 12.54 6.38 1.32
CA ARG A 196 11.66 6.85 2.38
C ARG A 196 10.41 7.45 1.79
N ALA A 197 9.27 7.13 2.39
CA ALA A 197 8.00 7.73 1.98
C ALA A 197 7.03 7.79 3.15
N PRO A 198 6.20 8.85 3.21
CA PRO A 198 5.03 8.87 4.07
C PRO A 198 3.97 7.91 3.50
N VAL A 199 3.38 7.10 4.36
CA VAL A 199 2.32 6.14 4.00
C VAL A 199 1.15 6.33 4.95
N TYR A 200 -0.04 6.56 4.37
CA TYR A 200 -1.30 6.65 5.10
C TYR A 200 -2.12 5.38 4.83
N ASP A 201 -2.42 4.64 5.88
CA ASP A 201 -3.06 3.32 5.77
C ASP A 201 -4.60 3.34 5.82
N GLY A 202 -5.17 4.52 5.98
CA GLY A 202 -6.60 4.74 6.20
C GLY A 202 -6.92 5.24 7.61
N SER A 203 -6.00 5.05 8.56
CA SER A 203 -6.14 5.48 9.96
C SER A 203 -4.98 6.38 10.38
N ASP A 204 -3.76 5.92 10.14
CA ASP A 204 -2.54 6.54 10.66
C ASP A 204 -1.53 6.84 9.56
N LEU A 205 -0.66 7.81 9.83
CA LEU A 205 0.42 8.22 8.94
C LEU A 205 1.75 7.71 9.48
N TYR A 206 2.42 6.89 8.67
CA TYR A 206 3.74 6.33 8.95
C TYR A 206 4.78 6.89 8.00
N GLU A 207 6.04 6.84 8.40
CA GLU A 207 7.18 6.92 7.48
C GLU A 207 7.70 5.50 7.26
N VAL A 208 7.63 5.02 6.02
CA VAL A 208 8.28 3.79 5.59
C VAL A 208 9.73 4.11 5.25
N ARG A 209 10.67 3.37 5.85
CA ARG A 209 12.09 3.40 5.50
C ARG A 209 12.47 2.04 4.95
N ALA A 210 12.90 2.02 3.69
CA ALA A 210 13.37 0.83 3.01
C ALA A 210 14.87 0.95 2.75
N ARG A 211 15.59 -0.17 2.91
CA ARG A 211 17.04 -0.23 2.71
C ARG A 211 17.42 -1.53 1.99
N GLN A 212 18.32 -1.41 1.05
CA GLN A 212 18.92 -2.59 0.41
C GLN A 212 19.83 -3.33 1.40
N GLU A 213 19.52 -4.61 1.65
CA GLU A 213 20.30 -5.50 2.51
C GLU A 213 21.27 -6.36 1.68
N ALA A 214 20.85 -6.80 0.50
CA ALA A 214 21.67 -7.53 -0.44
C ALA A 214 21.33 -7.14 -1.88
N ALA A 215 22.36 -6.90 -2.69
CA ALA A 215 22.19 -6.55 -4.10
C ALA A 215 21.74 -7.75 -4.94
N SER A 216 22.14 -8.97 -4.55
CA SER A 216 21.77 -10.21 -5.22
C SER A 216 21.75 -11.37 -4.24
N GLU A 217 20.62 -12.05 -4.14
CA GLU A 217 20.42 -13.24 -3.32
C GLU A 217 19.62 -14.27 -4.13
N ALA A 218 19.98 -15.54 -4.07
CA ALA A 218 19.22 -16.61 -4.71
C ALA A 218 18.01 -16.94 -3.85
N VAL A 219 16.81 -16.90 -4.45
CA VAL A 219 15.53 -17.16 -3.79
C VAL A 219 14.77 -18.23 -4.53
N ALA A 220 14.33 -19.26 -3.82
CA ALA A 220 13.46 -20.32 -4.32
C ALA A 220 12.04 -20.13 -3.77
N VAL A 221 11.06 -20.09 -4.67
CA VAL A 221 9.62 -19.99 -4.37
C VAL A 221 8.86 -20.94 -5.31
N ASP A 222 7.56 -21.11 -5.13
CA ASP A 222 6.74 -22.01 -5.96
C ASP A 222 6.82 -21.66 -7.47
N ALA A 223 6.91 -20.37 -7.80
CA ALA A 223 7.05 -19.90 -9.19
C ALA A 223 8.42 -20.22 -9.83
N GLY A 224 9.43 -20.66 -9.05
CA GLY A 224 10.75 -21.00 -9.54
C GLY A 224 11.89 -20.41 -8.71
N ASN A 225 13.09 -20.38 -9.33
CA ASN A 225 14.30 -19.83 -8.73
C ASN A 225 14.64 -18.47 -9.34
N PHE A 226 14.96 -17.51 -8.49
CA PHE A 226 15.24 -16.13 -8.89
C PHE A 226 16.52 -15.62 -8.25
N GLN A 227 17.24 -14.77 -8.99
CA GLN A 227 18.19 -13.84 -8.39
C GLN A 227 17.44 -12.57 -8.05
N ALA A 228 17.53 -12.09 -6.82
CA ALA A 228 16.71 -10.98 -6.34
C ALA A 228 17.50 -10.02 -5.44
N THR A 229 17.11 -8.76 -5.49
CA THR A 229 17.55 -7.73 -4.54
C THR A 229 16.72 -7.84 -3.26
N LYS A 230 17.38 -7.95 -2.11
CA LYS A 230 16.73 -8.01 -0.80
C LYS A 230 16.65 -6.64 -0.17
N ILE A 231 15.45 -6.25 0.22
CA ILE A 231 15.14 -4.97 0.82
C ILE A 231 14.54 -5.19 2.20
N SER A 232 15.05 -4.53 3.22
CA SER A 232 14.40 -4.42 4.52
C SER A 232 13.52 -3.18 4.58
N LEU A 233 12.37 -3.30 5.26
CA LEU A 233 11.47 -2.18 5.49
C LEU A 233 11.18 -2.06 6.98
N ARG A 234 11.18 -0.81 7.45
CA ARG A 234 10.85 -0.43 8.82
C ARG A 234 9.84 0.71 8.79
N LEU A 235 9.01 0.73 9.81
CA LEU A 235 8.00 1.76 9.96
C LEU A 235 8.32 2.65 11.12
N PHE A 236 8.02 3.91 10.94
CA PHE A 236 8.19 4.94 11.95
C PHE A 236 6.91 5.73 12.10
N GLU A 237 6.47 5.88 13.31
CA GLU A 237 5.37 6.75 13.70
C GLU A 237 5.89 7.85 14.62
N TYR A 238 5.62 9.12 14.30
CA TYR A 238 6.18 10.28 15.03
C TYR A 238 7.70 10.21 15.24
N GLY A 239 8.43 9.67 14.25
CA GLY A 239 9.89 9.53 14.30
C GLY A 239 10.42 8.36 15.15
N LYS A 240 9.55 7.55 15.76
CA LYS A 240 9.91 6.34 16.51
C LYS A 240 9.60 5.10 15.69
N GLU A 241 10.51 4.15 15.69
CA GLU A 241 10.27 2.86 15.05
C GLU A 241 9.11 2.12 15.72
N VAL A 242 8.18 1.63 14.91
CA VAL A 242 7.07 0.80 15.38
C VAL A 242 7.61 -0.61 15.64
N PRO A 243 7.56 -1.11 16.88
CA PRO A 243 8.16 -2.39 17.22
C PRO A 243 7.42 -3.56 16.56
N HIS A 244 8.16 -4.62 16.25
CA HIS A 244 7.62 -5.85 15.62
C HIS A 244 6.90 -5.62 14.28
N THR A 245 7.41 -4.68 13.47
CA THR A 245 6.89 -4.37 12.13
C THR A 245 8.02 -4.39 11.10
N GLY A 246 8.82 -5.44 11.14
CA GLY A 246 9.91 -5.64 10.18
C GLY A 246 9.46 -6.45 8.97
N PHE A 247 9.82 -5.97 7.78
CA PHE A 247 9.55 -6.68 6.53
C PHE A 247 10.84 -6.86 5.74
N LEU A 248 10.92 -7.99 5.05
CA LEU A 248 11.92 -8.26 4.05
C LEU A 248 11.20 -8.56 2.73
N VAL A 249 11.61 -7.89 1.67
CA VAL A 249 11.06 -8.07 0.32
C VAL A 249 12.17 -8.40 -0.64
N TRP A 250 11.96 -9.38 -1.52
CA TRP A 250 12.88 -9.73 -2.59
C TRP A 250 12.27 -9.38 -3.94
N PHE A 251 12.92 -8.48 -4.66
CA PHE A 251 12.58 -8.11 -6.04
C PHE A 251 13.51 -8.81 -7.02
N ALA A 252 12.94 -9.62 -7.90
CA ALA A 252 13.69 -10.36 -8.91
C ALA A 252 14.46 -9.41 -9.86
N HIS A 253 15.57 -9.90 -10.41
CA HIS A 253 16.36 -9.19 -11.42
C HIS A 253 15.77 -9.36 -12.84
N ASP A 254 14.45 -9.29 -12.93
CA ASP A 254 13.75 -9.21 -14.20
C ASP A 254 13.37 -7.75 -14.52
N ALA A 255 12.93 -7.51 -15.77
CA ALA A 255 12.52 -6.17 -16.20
C ALA A 255 11.31 -5.63 -15.45
N ALA A 256 10.52 -6.51 -14.82
CA ALA A 256 9.34 -6.17 -14.04
C ALA A 256 9.65 -5.90 -12.57
N CYS A 257 10.90 -6.11 -12.11
CA CYS A 257 11.25 -6.07 -10.69
C CYS A 257 10.20 -6.86 -9.88
N THR A 258 9.92 -8.09 -10.31
CA THR A 258 8.84 -8.90 -9.75
C THR A 258 9.08 -9.17 -8.27
N PRO A 259 8.16 -8.83 -7.36
CA PRO A 259 8.28 -9.20 -5.96
C PRO A 259 8.01 -10.70 -5.80
N VAL A 260 9.05 -11.46 -5.48
CA VAL A 260 8.98 -12.94 -5.45
C VAL A 260 8.75 -13.50 -4.06
N LEU A 261 9.20 -12.78 -3.02
CA LEU A 261 9.08 -13.20 -1.64
C LEU A 261 8.91 -11.99 -0.73
N VAL A 262 8.00 -12.09 0.24
CA VAL A 262 7.89 -11.16 1.38
C VAL A 262 7.89 -11.98 2.66
N LEU A 263 8.71 -11.58 3.62
CA LEU A 263 8.67 -12.08 4.99
C LEU A 263 8.29 -10.94 5.92
N ALA A 264 7.36 -11.20 6.83
CA ALA A 264 6.96 -10.27 7.85
C ALA A 264 7.03 -10.93 9.23
N GLU A 265 7.69 -10.24 10.17
CA GLU A 265 7.68 -10.61 11.58
C GLU A 265 6.53 -9.87 12.26
N MET A 266 5.58 -10.61 12.80
CA MET A 266 4.39 -10.07 13.41
C MET A 266 4.25 -10.60 14.86
N PRO A 267 3.62 -9.84 15.77
CA PRO A 267 3.36 -10.30 17.15
C PRO A 267 2.57 -11.62 17.22
N VAL A 268 1.82 -11.92 16.16
CA VAL A 268 0.96 -13.13 16.07
C VAL A 268 1.60 -14.26 15.27
N GLY A 269 2.88 -14.16 14.94
CA GLY A 269 3.63 -15.14 14.18
C GLY A 269 4.16 -14.62 12.84
N ASN A 270 5.11 -15.34 12.29
CA ASN A 270 5.73 -14.98 11.03
C ASN A 270 4.79 -15.24 9.86
N VAL A 271 4.77 -14.31 8.91
CA VAL A 271 4.05 -14.42 7.65
C VAL A 271 5.07 -14.54 6.51
N ARG A 272 4.87 -15.51 5.64
CA ARG A 272 5.64 -15.70 4.42
C ARG A 272 4.69 -15.63 3.22
N VAL A 273 5.02 -14.76 2.30
CA VAL A 273 4.26 -14.58 1.08
C VAL A 273 5.17 -14.82 -0.09
N GLU A 274 4.86 -15.78 -0.92
CA GLU A 274 5.70 -16.16 -2.04
C GLU A 274 4.92 -16.26 -3.34
N LEU A 275 5.60 -15.87 -4.42
CA LEU A 275 5.04 -15.94 -5.76
C LEU A 275 4.72 -17.40 -6.10
N ALA A 276 3.42 -17.67 -6.36
CA ALA A 276 2.91 -19.02 -6.55
C ALA A 276 3.03 -19.52 -8.00
N ALA A 277 3.06 -18.60 -8.96
CA ALA A 277 3.19 -18.90 -10.39
C ALA A 277 3.88 -17.75 -11.13
N ALA A 278 4.42 -18.04 -12.31
CA ALA A 278 4.99 -17.01 -13.18
C ALA A 278 3.95 -15.87 -13.43
N PRO A 279 4.39 -14.60 -13.47
CA PRO A 279 3.54 -13.48 -13.79
C PRO A 279 2.81 -13.66 -15.12
N ARG A 280 1.59 -13.15 -15.21
CA ARG A 280 0.79 -13.14 -16.46
C ARG A 280 0.67 -11.75 -17.01
#